data_2df5fca104d13c4b625fffbdbd0c8464
#
_entry.id   2df5fca104d13c4b625fffbdbd0c8464
#
_cell.length_a   1.000
_cell.length_b   1.000
_cell.length_c   1.000
_cell.angle_alpha   90.00
_cell.angle_beta   90.00
_cell.angle_gamma   90.00
#
_symmetry.space_group_name_H-M   'P 1'
#
loop_
_entity.id
_entity.type
_entity.pdbx_description
1 polymer ?
#
loop_
_entity_poly.entity_id
_entity_poly.type
_entity_poly.pdbx_seq_one_letter_code
_entity_poly.pdbx_strand_id
1 'polypeptide(L)'
;MNADDLILISVDDHIAEPANMFDAHVPAKYKEFAPRVLTDENGIEQWWYGDLKGRNLGLNAVAGKPREYFNVDASRYDQMRPGCWDVNERVRDMNAGGQLAGLNFPNWTGFSGQVLNQGPDRAINEIMIKAYNDWHIDEWCAAHPGRFIPCGILPLWDVEEAAAEVRRLASKGCHAVTFSENPAALNMPSIHSGAWDPLFAACVDTDTVICCHLGSSSKSAATSVDAPAGVAMTLSSAGTVYTLVDLIWATFWERFPTLKFSLTEGDIGWIPYFLWRAEHVNDRHGGWINHDFSKTGSPTQIFNDHILVCFIKETVGPQLFDHFNIDNVCWESDYPHSDGTWPNAPEELLKTLEGFDDATINKVSYENAMKHYNFDPFKHIPKDQATAGALRALSPDVDVVTRTGRLADERDLAQWNSIISGVAAAAKS
;
A
#
# COMPACT_ATOMS: atom_id res chain seq x y z
N MET A 1 -11.97 -18.42 19.00
CA MET A 1 -10.77 -18.56 18.15
C MET A 1 -9.55 -18.08 18.94
N ASN A 2 -8.38 -18.68 18.78
CA ASN A 2 -7.11 -18.18 19.36
C ASN A 2 -6.16 -17.68 18.27
N ALA A 3 -5.02 -17.06 18.64
CA ALA A 3 -4.10 -16.45 17.68
C ALA A 3 -3.55 -17.46 16.64
N ASP A 4 -3.27 -18.68 17.07
CA ASP A 4 -2.72 -19.71 16.19
C ASP A 4 -3.75 -20.27 15.20
N ASP A 5 -5.06 -20.05 15.43
CA ASP A 5 -6.14 -20.49 14.53
C ASP A 5 -6.40 -19.49 13.40
N LEU A 6 -5.91 -18.24 13.52
CA LEU A 6 -6.14 -17.18 12.52
C LEU A 6 -5.49 -17.53 11.18
N ILE A 7 -6.18 -17.13 10.12
CA ILE A 7 -5.62 -17.00 8.77
C ILE A 7 -5.54 -15.50 8.47
N LEU A 8 -4.37 -15.01 8.09
CA LEU A 8 -4.11 -13.59 7.87
C LEU A 8 -3.69 -13.32 6.43
N ILE A 9 -4.45 -12.48 5.72
CA ILE A 9 -4.09 -11.94 4.41
C ILE A 9 -4.05 -10.42 4.51
N SER A 10 -2.85 -9.86 4.40
CA SER A 10 -2.64 -8.42 4.42
C SER A 10 -2.94 -7.81 3.04
N VAL A 11 -3.64 -6.68 3.03
CA VAL A 11 -3.87 -5.91 1.80
C VAL A 11 -2.94 -4.71 1.68
N ASP A 12 -2.00 -4.59 2.61
CA ASP A 12 -0.95 -3.57 2.62
C ASP A 12 0.32 -4.07 3.30
N ASP A 13 1.32 -4.31 2.48
CA ASP A 13 2.73 -4.52 2.87
C ASP A 13 3.60 -3.78 1.86
N HIS A 14 4.91 -3.65 2.14
CA HIS A 14 5.85 -2.96 1.27
C HIS A 14 7.07 -3.79 0.90
N ILE A 15 7.70 -3.45 -0.23
CA ILE A 15 8.94 -4.05 -0.71
C ILE A 15 10.00 -2.96 -0.77
N ALA A 16 11.17 -3.17 -0.15
CA ALA A 16 12.38 -2.45 -0.53
C ALA A 16 12.96 -3.17 -1.75
N GLU A 17 12.66 -2.70 -2.94
CA GLU A 17 12.97 -3.41 -4.18
C GLU A 17 14.46 -3.78 -4.27
N PRO A 18 14.80 -5.04 -4.63
CA PRO A 18 16.18 -5.48 -4.72
C PRO A 18 16.92 -4.78 -5.87
N ALA A 19 18.19 -4.46 -5.67
CA ALA A 19 19.01 -3.67 -6.61
C ALA A 19 19.06 -4.23 -8.05
N ASN A 20 18.83 -5.53 -8.21
CA ASN A 20 18.90 -6.25 -9.48
C ASN A 20 17.53 -6.46 -10.16
N MET A 21 16.45 -5.90 -9.65
CA MET A 21 15.09 -6.16 -10.14
C MET A 21 14.88 -5.88 -11.64
N PHE A 22 15.65 -4.96 -12.23
CA PHE A 22 15.55 -4.63 -13.65
C PHE A 22 16.41 -5.52 -14.57
N ASP A 23 17.29 -6.34 -14.03
CA ASP A 23 18.32 -7.05 -14.83
C ASP A 23 17.75 -8.02 -15.85
N ALA A 24 16.67 -8.73 -15.51
CA ALA A 24 16.04 -9.72 -16.39
C ALA A 24 14.96 -9.11 -17.30
N HIS A 25 14.26 -8.07 -16.86
CA HIS A 25 13.04 -7.59 -17.49
C HIS A 25 13.21 -6.39 -18.43
N VAL A 26 14.35 -5.66 -18.32
CA VAL A 26 14.62 -4.55 -19.24
C VAL A 26 15.30 -5.08 -20.49
N PRO A 27 14.74 -4.80 -21.71
CA PRO A 27 15.37 -5.23 -22.97
C PRO A 27 16.78 -4.66 -23.11
N ALA A 28 17.72 -5.46 -23.67
CA ALA A 28 19.16 -5.14 -23.72
C ALA A 28 19.49 -3.72 -24.22
N LYS A 29 18.76 -3.22 -25.24
CA LYS A 29 18.95 -1.88 -25.82
C LYS A 29 18.59 -0.72 -24.89
N TYR A 30 17.86 -1.01 -23.79
CA TYR A 30 17.40 0.01 -22.83
C TYR A 30 18.05 -0.13 -21.45
N LYS A 31 18.95 -1.13 -21.26
CA LYS A 31 19.59 -1.38 -19.95
C LYS A 31 20.41 -0.19 -19.43
N GLU A 32 20.98 0.62 -20.31
CA GLU A 32 21.70 1.84 -19.90
C GLU A 32 20.82 2.89 -19.24
N PHE A 33 19.51 2.88 -19.55
CA PHE A 33 18.52 3.80 -19.00
C PHE A 33 17.82 3.24 -17.74
N ALA A 34 18.06 1.98 -17.39
CA ALA A 34 17.38 1.35 -16.26
C ALA A 34 17.76 2.04 -14.94
N PRO A 35 16.80 2.18 -14.01
CA PRO A 35 17.10 2.57 -12.65
C PRO A 35 18.12 1.61 -12.03
N ARG A 36 18.99 2.14 -11.18
CA ARG A 36 20.05 1.37 -10.55
C ARG A 36 20.38 1.88 -9.16
N VAL A 37 20.80 1.01 -8.29
CA VAL A 37 21.34 1.38 -6.98
C VAL A 37 22.81 1.72 -7.12
N LEU A 38 23.21 2.87 -6.64
CA LEU A 38 24.60 3.30 -6.58
C LEU A 38 24.98 3.55 -5.12
N THR A 39 26.20 3.17 -4.77
CA THR A 39 26.79 3.45 -3.46
C THR A 39 27.66 4.72 -3.56
N ASP A 40 27.39 5.69 -2.67
CA ASP A 40 28.17 6.93 -2.62
C ASP A 40 29.50 6.77 -1.82
N GLU A 41 30.27 7.84 -1.73
CA GLU A 41 31.54 7.87 -1.00
C GLU A 41 31.42 7.62 0.52
N ASN A 42 30.20 7.79 1.07
CA ASN A 42 29.89 7.53 2.47
C ASN A 42 29.33 6.12 2.70
N GLY A 43 29.23 5.30 1.64
CA GLY A 43 28.68 3.96 1.70
C GLY A 43 27.14 3.91 1.70
N ILE A 44 26.48 4.98 1.29
CA ILE A 44 25.01 5.06 1.19
C ILE A 44 24.59 4.45 -0.14
N GLU A 45 23.70 3.49 -0.09
CA GLU A 45 23.06 2.88 -1.26
C GLU A 45 21.79 3.62 -1.59
N GLN A 46 21.61 3.98 -2.87
CA GLN A 46 20.48 4.79 -3.29
C GLN A 46 20.10 4.52 -4.73
N TRP A 47 18.80 4.48 -5.01
CA TRP A 47 18.26 4.40 -6.35
C TRP A 47 18.51 5.68 -7.14
N TRP A 48 18.93 5.51 -8.40
CA TRP A 48 19.09 6.56 -9.40
C TRP A 48 18.36 6.20 -10.67
N TYR A 49 17.63 7.17 -11.23
CA TYR A 49 16.95 7.04 -12.51
C TYR A 49 17.23 8.28 -13.38
N GLY A 50 18.11 8.14 -14.36
CA GLY A 50 18.73 9.28 -15.03
C GLY A 50 19.41 10.18 -13.98
N ASP A 51 19.04 11.48 -13.95
CA ASP A 51 19.51 12.45 -12.96
C ASP A 51 18.62 12.49 -11.69
N LEU A 52 17.53 11.72 -11.67
CA LEU A 52 16.65 11.63 -10.50
C LEU A 52 17.30 10.75 -9.45
N LYS A 53 17.59 11.34 -8.31
CA LYS A 53 18.01 10.65 -7.11
C LYS A 53 16.76 10.20 -6.34
N GLY A 54 16.63 8.89 -6.13
CA GLY A 54 15.56 8.30 -5.35
C GLY A 54 15.59 8.82 -3.91
N ARG A 55 14.47 8.67 -3.23
CA ARG A 55 14.40 8.88 -1.79
C ARG A 55 15.25 7.81 -1.08
N ASN A 56 15.04 7.66 0.20
CA ASN A 56 15.67 6.63 1.01
C ASN A 56 15.41 5.21 0.45
N LEU A 57 16.40 4.33 0.55
CA LEU A 57 16.33 2.95 0.06
C LEU A 57 15.25 2.15 0.77
N GLY A 58 15.13 2.30 2.09
CA GLY A 58 14.29 1.46 2.92
C GLY A 58 12.91 2.03 3.25
N LEU A 59 12.66 3.32 3.02
CA LEU A 59 11.42 4.04 3.36
C LEU A 59 10.70 3.45 4.59
N ASN A 60 11.23 3.75 5.80
CA ASN A 60 10.67 3.24 7.06
C ASN A 60 10.69 1.70 7.21
N ALA A 61 11.63 1.00 6.56
CA ALA A 61 11.82 -0.45 6.74
C ALA A 61 12.47 -0.77 8.10
N VAL A 62 11.65 -0.80 9.15
CA VAL A 62 12.08 -0.88 10.55
C VAL A 62 11.65 -2.17 11.26
N ALA A 63 11.01 -3.11 10.58
CA ALA A 63 10.61 -4.38 11.15
C ALA A 63 11.77 -5.05 11.89
N GLY A 64 11.54 -5.48 13.15
CA GLY A 64 12.55 -6.06 14.04
C GLY A 64 13.51 -5.06 14.68
N LYS A 65 13.39 -3.75 14.40
CA LYS A 65 14.15 -2.71 15.10
C LYS A 65 13.47 -2.31 16.43
N PRO A 66 14.24 -1.85 17.44
CA PRO A 66 13.67 -1.20 18.62
C PRO A 66 12.90 0.08 18.23
N ARG A 67 11.86 0.42 19.00
CA ARG A 67 11.00 1.59 18.71
C ARG A 67 11.77 2.92 18.68
N GLU A 68 12.82 3.05 19.44
CA GLU A 68 13.71 4.23 19.46
C GLU A 68 14.43 4.46 18.13
N TYR A 69 14.45 3.47 17.23
CA TYR A 69 15.03 3.54 15.88
C TYR A 69 13.98 3.63 14.76
N PHE A 70 12.70 3.74 15.07
CA PHE A 70 11.64 3.79 14.06
C PHE A 70 11.68 5.03 13.16
N ASN A 71 12.42 6.06 13.55
CA ASN A 71 12.66 7.26 12.76
C ASN A 71 13.95 7.18 11.92
N VAL A 72 14.69 6.08 11.98
CA VAL A 72 15.96 5.90 11.26
C VAL A 72 15.72 5.01 10.04
N ASP A 73 15.63 5.64 8.89
CA ASP A 73 15.52 4.91 7.62
C ASP A 73 16.83 4.20 7.28
N ALA A 74 16.72 3.01 6.71
CA ALA A 74 17.86 2.27 6.21
C ALA A 74 18.50 2.99 5.02
N SER A 75 19.81 3.17 5.06
CA SER A 75 20.60 3.72 3.96
C SER A 75 21.38 2.64 3.18
N ARG A 76 21.28 1.39 3.59
CA ARG A 76 21.87 0.21 2.95
C ARG A 76 20.98 -1.01 3.14
N TYR A 77 21.05 -1.98 2.23
CA TYR A 77 20.30 -3.23 2.34
C TYR A 77 20.63 -4.02 3.61
N ASP A 78 21.91 -4.00 4.04
CA ASP A 78 22.36 -4.72 5.23
C ASP A 78 21.86 -4.13 6.57
N GLN A 79 21.23 -2.97 6.53
CA GLN A 79 20.55 -2.33 7.67
C GLN A 79 19.09 -2.72 7.81
N MET A 80 18.53 -3.39 6.83
CA MET A 80 17.15 -3.91 6.84
C MET A 80 17.15 -5.41 7.11
N ARG A 81 16.03 -5.92 7.62
CA ARG A 81 15.80 -7.36 7.60
C ARG A 81 15.83 -7.85 6.14
N PRO A 82 16.45 -8.99 5.86
CA PRO A 82 16.45 -9.56 4.51
C PRO A 82 15.04 -9.71 3.91
N GLY A 83 14.02 -10.02 4.73
CA GLY A 83 12.62 -10.09 4.28
C GLY A 83 12.06 -8.78 3.71
N CYS A 84 12.74 -7.65 3.87
CA CYS A 84 12.33 -6.41 3.22
C CYS A 84 12.57 -6.44 1.70
N TRP A 85 13.60 -7.17 1.22
CA TRP A 85 14.07 -7.14 -0.18
C TRP A 85 14.37 -8.50 -0.81
N ASP A 86 14.41 -9.58 -0.05
CA ASP A 86 14.55 -10.95 -0.53
C ASP A 86 13.23 -11.71 -0.33
N VAL A 87 12.66 -12.25 -1.39
CA VAL A 87 11.34 -12.89 -1.37
C VAL A 87 11.32 -14.16 -0.54
N ASN A 88 12.42 -14.93 -0.47
CA ASN A 88 12.48 -16.15 0.32
C ASN A 88 12.53 -15.81 1.82
N GLU A 89 13.31 -14.82 2.18
CA GLU A 89 13.36 -14.31 3.56
C GLU A 89 12.05 -13.59 3.94
N ARG A 90 11.37 -12.91 2.97
CA ARG A 90 10.03 -12.35 3.18
C ARG A 90 9.03 -13.43 3.61
N VAL A 91 9.00 -14.57 2.91
CA VAL A 91 8.09 -15.66 3.27
C VAL A 91 8.43 -16.25 4.64
N ARG A 92 9.71 -16.30 5.02
CA ARG A 92 10.12 -16.72 6.37
C ARG A 92 9.67 -15.73 7.44
N ASP A 93 9.79 -14.42 7.20
CA ASP A 93 9.29 -13.40 8.11
C ASP A 93 7.75 -13.42 8.22
N MET A 94 7.05 -13.62 7.10
CA MET A 94 5.59 -13.82 7.09
C MET A 94 5.19 -15.05 7.90
N ASN A 95 5.90 -16.18 7.73
CA ASN A 95 5.65 -17.37 8.52
C ASN A 95 5.84 -17.09 10.02
N ALA A 96 6.96 -16.48 10.41
CA ALA A 96 7.24 -16.14 11.80
C ALA A 96 6.20 -15.18 12.40
N GLY A 97 5.67 -14.28 11.61
CA GLY A 97 4.56 -13.37 11.96
C GLY A 97 3.17 -14.02 11.90
N GLY A 98 3.04 -15.25 11.39
CA GLY A 98 1.75 -15.93 11.23
C GLY A 98 0.89 -15.40 10.08
N GLN A 99 1.48 -14.73 9.09
CA GLN A 99 0.80 -14.15 7.94
C GLN A 99 0.84 -15.10 6.74
N LEU A 100 -0.33 -15.45 6.20
CA LEU A 100 -0.44 -16.34 5.04
C LEU A 100 -0.02 -15.64 3.76
N ALA A 101 -0.59 -14.49 3.46
CA ALA A 101 -0.33 -13.77 2.21
C ALA A 101 -0.36 -12.25 2.41
N GLY A 102 0.18 -11.52 1.43
CA GLY A 102 0.15 -10.07 1.43
C GLY A 102 0.16 -9.45 0.04
N LEU A 103 -0.48 -8.29 -0.10
CA LEU A 103 -0.33 -7.39 -1.24
C LEU A 103 0.85 -6.48 -0.93
N ASN A 104 1.78 -6.34 -1.86
CA ASN A 104 2.99 -5.56 -1.63
C ASN A 104 3.01 -4.32 -2.53
N PHE A 105 3.00 -3.14 -1.89
CA PHE A 105 3.17 -1.87 -2.57
C PHE A 105 4.64 -1.60 -2.91
N PRO A 106 4.90 -0.87 -4.01
CA PRO A 106 6.25 -0.41 -4.34
C PRO A 106 6.75 0.62 -3.34
N ASN A 107 8.07 0.75 -3.23
CA ASN A 107 8.70 1.71 -2.35
C ASN A 107 9.42 2.84 -3.12
N TRP A 108 10.58 2.54 -3.76
CA TRP A 108 11.39 3.57 -4.39
C TRP A 108 10.70 4.23 -5.60
N THR A 109 9.83 3.50 -6.30
CA THR A 109 9.04 4.06 -7.42
C THR A 109 7.99 5.05 -6.96
N GLY A 110 7.70 5.10 -5.65
CA GLY A 110 6.53 5.74 -5.04
C GLY A 110 5.30 4.83 -5.13
N PHE A 111 4.37 4.97 -4.19
CA PHE A 111 3.21 4.07 -4.02
C PHE A 111 2.26 4.01 -5.23
N SER A 112 2.27 5.00 -6.12
CA SER A 112 1.58 4.98 -7.41
C SER A 112 2.53 5.09 -8.61
N GLY A 113 3.80 4.73 -8.43
CA GLY A 113 4.80 4.83 -9.48
C GLY A 113 5.24 6.26 -9.80
N GLN A 114 5.11 7.22 -8.85
CA GLN A 114 5.34 8.64 -9.07
C GLN A 114 6.73 8.94 -9.64
N VAL A 115 7.77 8.23 -9.21
CA VAL A 115 9.15 8.44 -9.68
C VAL A 115 9.26 8.08 -11.16
N LEU A 116 8.73 6.92 -11.56
CA LEU A 116 8.74 6.49 -12.97
C LEU A 116 7.84 7.37 -13.83
N ASN A 117 6.70 7.84 -13.27
CA ASN A 117 5.81 8.78 -13.97
C ASN A 117 6.46 10.15 -14.23
N GLN A 118 7.48 10.54 -13.45
CA GLN A 118 8.24 11.79 -13.58
C GLN A 118 9.59 11.62 -14.30
N GLY A 119 9.90 10.44 -14.77
CA GLY A 119 11.16 10.15 -15.45
C GLY A 119 11.37 10.96 -16.73
N PRO A 120 12.60 11.00 -17.28
CA PRO A 120 13.01 11.96 -18.30
C PRO A 120 12.37 11.72 -19.67
N ASP A 121 12.00 10.49 -20.00
CA ASP A 121 11.47 10.10 -21.31
C ASP A 121 10.30 9.12 -21.14
N ARG A 122 9.13 9.48 -21.66
CA ARG A 122 7.91 8.69 -21.49
C ARG A 122 7.99 7.29 -22.10
N ALA A 123 8.66 7.13 -23.23
CA ALA A 123 8.81 5.81 -23.84
C ALA A 123 9.76 4.92 -23.02
N ILE A 124 10.80 5.50 -22.43
CA ILE A 124 11.67 4.79 -21.48
C ILE A 124 10.91 4.47 -20.19
N ASN A 125 10.16 5.43 -19.66
CA ASN A 125 9.37 5.25 -18.43
C ASN A 125 8.35 4.11 -18.56
N GLU A 126 7.66 4.00 -19.70
CA GLU A 126 6.74 2.90 -20.00
C GLU A 126 7.44 1.54 -19.97
N ILE A 127 8.64 1.44 -20.56
CA ILE A 127 9.43 0.21 -20.52
C ILE A 127 9.81 -0.14 -19.10
N MET A 128 10.19 0.84 -18.27
CA MET A 128 10.55 0.61 -16.86
C MET A 128 9.35 0.21 -16.02
N ILE A 129 8.17 0.79 -16.26
CA ILE A 129 6.92 0.37 -15.60
C ILE A 129 6.59 -1.09 -15.94
N LYS A 130 6.64 -1.46 -17.22
CA LYS A 130 6.40 -2.85 -17.64
C LYS A 130 7.44 -3.82 -17.05
N ALA A 131 8.71 -3.42 -17.01
CA ALA A 131 9.77 -4.22 -16.40
C ALA A 131 9.58 -4.39 -14.90
N TYR A 132 9.17 -3.33 -14.18
CA TYR A 132 8.78 -3.40 -12.77
C TYR A 132 7.65 -4.41 -12.55
N ASN A 133 6.56 -4.25 -13.30
CA ASN A 133 5.38 -5.12 -13.18
C ASN A 133 5.70 -6.58 -13.51
N ASP A 134 6.51 -6.82 -14.53
CA ASP A 134 6.93 -8.18 -14.90
C ASP A 134 7.81 -8.80 -13.82
N TRP A 135 8.78 -8.06 -13.26
CA TRP A 135 9.55 -8.52 -12.12
C TRP A 135 8.66 -8.84 -10.92
N HIS A 136 7.74 -7.92 -10.57
CA HIS A 136 6.86 -8.09 -9.41
C HIS A 136 5.98 -9.34 -9.54
N ILE A 137 5.41 -9.58 -10.72
CA ILE A 137 4.52 -10.74 -10.95
C ILE A 137 5.33 -12.02 -11.13
N ASP A 138 6.32 -12.01 -12.05
CA ASP A 138 6.96 -13.23 -12.56
C ASP A 138 8.11 -13.72 -11.65
N GLU A 139 8.72 -12.83 -10.84
CA GLU A 139 9.77 -13.21 -9.88
C GLU A 139 9.30 -13.12 -8.43
N TRP A 140 8.84 -11.95 -7.97
CA TRP A 140 8.46 -11.77 -6.56
C TRP A 140 7.24 -12.61 -6.20
N CYS A 141 6.11 -12.41 -6.86
CA CYS A 141 4.87 -13.12 -6.54
C CYS A 141 4.92 -14.60 -6.95
N ALA A 142 5.52 -14.91 -8.10
CA ALA A 142 5.59 -16.28 -8.60
C ALA A 142 6.58 -17.17 -7.85
N ALA A 143 7.52 -16.60 -7.08
CA ALA A 143 8.47 -17.39 -6.28
C ALA A 143 7.77 -18.29 -5.26
N HIS A 144 6.67 -17.81 -4.70
CA HIS A 144 5.90 -18.55 -3.69
C HIS A 144 4.40 -18.45 -3.97
N PRO A 145 3.84 -19.33 -4.84
CA PRO A 145 2.43 -19.30 -5.20
C PRO A 145 1.50 -19.37 -3.98
N GLY A 146 0.48 -18.49 -3.94
CA GLY A 146 -0.45 -18.38 -2.81
C GLY A 146 0.03 -17.50 -1.65
N ARG A 147 1.22 -16.86 -1.77
CA ARG A 147 1.75 -16.00 -0.71
C ARG A 147 1.64 -14.50 -1.01
N PHE A 148 1.42 -14.11 -2.26
CA PHE A 148 1.40 -12.70 -2.66
C PHE A 148 0.22 -12.40 -3.56
N ILE A 149 -0.45 -11.27 -3.32
CA ILE A 149 -1.43 -10.66 -4.20
C ILE A 149 -0.67 -9.70 -5.11
N PRO A 150 -0.60 -9.93 -6.43
CA PRO A 150 0.11 -9.04 -7.33
C PRO A 150 -0.55 -7.65 -7.38
N CYS A 151 0.26 -6.58 -7.36
CA CYS A 151 -0.20 -5.21 -7.50
C CYS A 151 0.68 -4.46 -8.50
N GLY A 152 0.08 -3.94 -9.58
CA GLY A 152 0.82 -3.28 -10.66
C GLY A 152 0.86 -1.77 -10.53
N ILE A 153 1.90 -1.13 -11.09
CA ILE A 153 1.98 0.32 -11.28
C ILE A 153 1.61 0.70 -12.72
N LEU A 154 1.12 1.92 -12.92
CA LEU A 154 0.55 2.35 -14.21
C LEU A 154 1.26 3.58 -14.80
N PRO A 155 1.32 3.72 -16.14
CA PRO A 155 1.80 4.91 -16.82
C PRO A 155 0.72 6.02 -16.79
N LEU A 156 0.54 6.67 -15.62
CA LEU A 156 -0.58 7.60 -15.36
C LEU A 156 -0.55 8.88 -16.20
N TRP A 157 0.51 9.16 -16.96
CA TRP A 157 0.57 10.28 -17.90
C TRP A 157 -0.20 10.04 -19.20
N ASP A 158 -0.58 8.79 -19.48
CA ASP A 158 -1.34 8.37 -20.65
C ASP A 158 -2.40 7.34 -20.25
N VAL A 159 -3.66 7.77 -20.27
CA VAL A 159 -4.77 6.95 -19.77
C VAL A 159 -5.04 5.72 -20.65
N GLU A 160 -4.78 5.79 -21.95
CA GLU A 160 -4.97 4.65 -22.86
C GLU A 160 -3.89 3.60 -22.63
N GLU A 161 -2.64 4.01 -22.44
CA GLU A 161 -1.54 3.11 -22.06
C GLU A 161 -1.77 2.51 -20.67
N ALA A 162 -2.28 3.30 -19.72
CA ALA A 162 -2.66 2.80 -18.40
C ALA A 162 -3.77 1.73 -18.49
N ALA A 163 -4.80 1.98 -19.32
CA ALA A 163 -5.87 1.00 -19.56
C ALA A 163 -5.36 -0.27 -20.26
N ALA A 164 -4.45 -0.14 -21.21
CA ALA A 164 -3.80 -1.28 -21.88
C ALA A 164 -2.97 -2.10 -20.89
N GLU A 165 -2.23 -1.42 -19.99
CA GLU A 165 -1.42 -2.08 -18.96
C GLU A 165 -2.30 -2.83 -17.95
N VAL A 166 -3.43 -2.27 -17.50
CA VAL A 166 -4.41 -2.99 -16.65
C VAL A 166 -4.83 -4.30 -17.30
N ARG A 167 -5.19 -4.28 -18.59
CA ARG A 167 -5.61 -5.52 -19.30
C ARG A 167 -4.45 -6.52 -19.42
N ARG A 168 -3.22 -6.03 -19.67
CA ARG A 168 -2.02 -6.88 -19.71
C ARG A 168 -1.78 -7.55 -18.36
N LEU A 169 -1.85 -6.78 -17.27
CA LEU A 169 -1.64 -7.27 -15.91
C LEU A 169 -2.70 -8.30 -15.52
N ALA A 170 -3.97 -8.03 -15.80
CA ALA A 170 -5.06 -8.97 -15.54
C ALA A 170 -4.87 -10.31 -16.28
N SER A 171 -4.35 -10.28 -17.54
CA SER A 171 -4.01 -11.50 -18.27
C SER A 171 -2.91 -12.34 -17.63
N LYS A 172 -2.13 -11.76 -16.72
CA LYS A 172 -1.09 -12.40 -15.89
C LYS A 172 -1.61 -12.76 -14.48
N GLY A 173 -2.90 -12.54 -14.18
CA GLY A 173 -3.50 -12.81 -12.88
C GLY A 173 -3.30 -11.70 -11.84
N CYS A 174 -2.94 -10.49 -12.27
CA CYS A 174 -2.84 -9.32 -11.40
C CYS A 174 -4.13 -8.50 -11.48
N HIS A 175 -4.91 -8.51 -10.41
CA HIS A 175 -6.21 -7.85 -10.28
C HIS A 175 -6.19 -6.68 -9.28
N ALA A 176 -5.02 -6.10 -9.04
CA ALA A 176 -4.85 -4.87 -8.28
C ALA A 176 -3.85 -3.96 -8.98
N VAL A 177 -4.14 -2.66 -9.00
CA VAL A 177 -3.24 -1.64 -9.56
C VAL A 177 -3.18 -0.43 -8.65
N THR A 178 -2.02 0.20 -8.55
CA THR A 178 -1.87 1.40 -7.75
C THR A 178 -2.33 2.65 -8.52
N PHE A 179 -2.92 3.59 -7.78
CA PHE A 179 -3.34 4.88 -8.29
C PHE A 179 -3.08 5.97 -7.25
N SER A 180 -3.01 7.22 -7.67
CA SER A 180 -2.84 8.33 -6.73
C SER A 180 -4.12 8.59 -5.93
N GLU A 181 -4.00 8.74 -4.62
CA GLU A 181 -5.09 9.21 -3.75
C GLU A 181 -5.61 10.59 -4.14
N ASN A 182 -4.77 11.41 -4.80
CA ASN A 182 -5.14 12.69 -5.38
C ASN A 182 -4.32 12.99 -6.64
N PRO A 183 -4.76 12.56 -7.83
CA PRO A 183 -4.00 12.77 -9.07
C PRO A 183 -3.79 14.25 -9.39
N ALA A 184 -4.71 15.13 -9.01
CA ALA A 184 -4.56 16.57 -9.24
C ALA A 184 -3.36 17.18 -8.48
N ALA A 185 -3.01 16.62 -7.33
CA ALA A 185 -1.82 17.02 -6.58
C ALA A 185 -0.50 16.68 -7.30
N LEU A 186 -0.54 15.72 -8.23
CA LEU A 186 0.57 15.32 -9.10
C LEU A 186 0.53 16.02 -10.47
N ASN A 187 -0.25 17.09 -10.63
CA ASN A 187 -0.46 17.81 -11.89
C ASN A 187 -1.11 16.94 -12.99
N MET A 188 -1.87 15.93 -12.62
CA MET A 188 -2.67 15.12 -13.51
C MET A 188 -4.14 15.58 -13.51
N PRO A 189 -4.99 15.12 -14.45
CA PRO A 189 -6.42 15.39 -14.39
C PRO A 189 -7.03 14.99 -13.05
N SER A 190 -7.96 15.79 -12.52
CA SER A 190 -8.67 15.42 -11.30
C SER A 190 -9.55 14.18 -11.53
N ILE A 191 -9.90 13.49 -10.47
CA ILE A 191 -10.77 12.31 -10.54
C ILE A 191 -12.16 12.63 -11.09
N HIS A 192 -12.60 13.90 -11.02
CA HIS A 192 -13.88 14.39 -11.50
C HIS A 192 -13.89 14.78 -12.99
N SER A 193 -12.74 14.79 -13.65
CA SER A 193 -12.60 15.33 -15.02
C SER A 193 -13.15 14.44 -16.13
N GLY A 194 -13.42 13.14 -15.86
CA GLY A 194 -13.76 12.14 -16.87
C GLY A 194 -12.57 11.64 -17.70
N ALA A 195 -11.38 12.20 -17.52
CA ALA A 195 -10.18 11.76 -18.25
C ALA A 195 -9.77 10.32 -17.93
N TRP A 196 -10.16 9.80 -16.77
CA TRP A 196 -9.82 8.45 -16.30
C TRP A 196 -10.79 7.37 -16.79
N ASP A 197 -11.85 7.72 -17.52
CA ASP A 197 -12.87 6.77 -17.97
C ASP A 197 -12.31 5.54 -18.70
N PRO A 198 -11.30 5.64 -19.62
CA PRO A 198 -10.70 4.45 -20.24
C PRO A 198 -10.02 3.51 -19.24
N LEU A 199 -9.34 4.06 -18.23
CA LEU A 199 -8.73 3.28 -17.14
C LEU A 199 -9.80 2.59 -16.31
N PHE A 200 -10.86 3.30 -15.91
CA PHE A 200 -11.96 2.75 -15.12
C PHE A 200 -12.70 1.65 -15.88
N ALA A 201 -12.93 1.84 -17.18
CA ALA A 201 -13.49 0.79 -18.04
C ALA A 201 -12.61 -0.47 -18.05
N ALA A 202 -11.29 -0.32 -18.20
CA ALA A 202 -10.36 -1.44 -18.16
C ALA A 202 -10.40 -2.19 -16.83
N CYS A 203 -10.47 -1.46 -15.70
CA CYS A 203 -10.57 -2.07 -14.37
C CYS A 203 -11.90 -2.84 -14.20
N VAL A 204 -13.02 -2.29 -14.67
CA VAL A 204 -14.32 -2.99 -14.67
C VAL A 204 -14.29 -4.24 -15.55
N ASP A 205 -13.77 -4.14 -16.79
CA ASP A 205 -13.69 -5.26 -17.74
C ASP A 205 -12.86 -6.44 -17.21
N THR A 206 -11.92 -6.18 -16.31
CA THR A 206 -10.95 -7.16 -15.80
C THR A 206 -11.14 -7.50 -14.33
N ASP A 207 -12.17 -6.96 -13.68
CA ASP A 207 -12.39 -7.11 -12.23
C ASP A 207 -11.13 -6.74 -11.42
N THR A 208 -10.57 -5.56 -11.72
CA THR A 208 -9.33 -5.05 -11.11
C THR A 208 -9.65 -3.93 -10.11
N VAL A 209 -9.11 -4.05 -8.90
CA VAL A 209 -9.22 -3.05 -7.83
C VAL A 209 -8.20 -1.93 -8.03
N ILE A 210 -8.65 -0.69 -7.89
CA ILE A 210 -7.78 0.50 -7.88
C ILE A 210 -7.37 0.79 -6.44
N CYS A 211 -6.09 0.67 -6.13
CA CYS A 211 -5.54 0.85 -4.79
C CYS A 211 -4.95 2.27 -4.64
N CYS A 212 -5.57 3.07 -3.78
CA CYS A 212 -5.11 4.41 -3.41
C CYS A 212 -4.43 4.35 -2.04
N HIS A 213 -3.11 4.22 -2.05
CA HIS A 213 -2.32 4.18 -0.82
C HIS A 213 -2.10 5.59 -0.28
N LEU A 214 -2.15 5.73 1.04
CA LEU A 214 -1.74 6.94 1.75
C LEU A 214 -0.38 7.47 1.25
N GLY A 215 -0.28 8.78 1.01
CA GLY A 215 0.97 9.41 0.51
C GLY A 215 1.23 9.24 -0.98
N SER A 216 0.39 8.53 -1.73
CA SER A 216 0.53 8.39 -3.20
C SER A 216 0.30 9.71 -3.97
N SER A 217 -0.24 10.73 -3.33
CA SER A 217 -0.32 12.11 -3.86
C SER A 217 0.97 12.91 -3.72
N SER A 218 1.99 12.39 -3.02
CA SER A 218 3.20 13.13 -2.62
C SER A 218 2.92 14.37 -1.78
N LYS A 219 1.77 14.42 -1.11
CA LYS A 219 1.39 15.48 -0.17
C LYS A 219 1.33 14.92 1.25
N SER A 220 1.81 15.69 2.18
CA SER A 220 1.69 15.40 3.62
C SER A 220 0.68 16.35 4.25
N ALA A 221 -0.16 15.82 5.12
CA ALA A 221 -1.05 16.63 5.93
C ALA A 221 -0.26 17.25 7.10
N ALA A 222 0.33 18.41 6.88
CA ALA A 222 1.01 19.18 7.92
C ALA A 222 0.36 20.55 8.07
N THR A 223 0.27 21.04 9.31
CA THR A 223 -0.34 22.36 9.58
C THR A 223 0.64 23.51 9.33
N SER A 224 1.94 23.26 9.54
CA SER A 224 3.00 24.20 9.25
C SER A 224 4.34 23.48 9.14
N VAL A 225 5.36 24.14 8.59
CA VAL A 225 6.72 23.59 8.41
C VAL A 225 7.43 23.35 9.75
N ASP A 226 7.10 24.13 10.78
CA ASP A 226 7.65 24.06 12.12
C ASP A 226 6.77 23.26 13.10
N ALA A 227 5.70 22.62 12.61
CA ALA A 227 4.89 21.75 13.44
C ALA A 227 5.71 20.54 13.95
N PRO A 228 5.50 20.11 15.20
CA PRO A 228 6.11 18.87 15.69
C PRO A 228 5.76 17.67 14.77
N ALA A 229 6.72 16.75 14.56
CA ALA A 229 6.54 15.59 13.69
C ALA A 229 5.27 14.77 14.00
N GLY A 230 4.90 14.67 15.29
CA GLY A 230 3.68 14.00 15.72
C GLY A 230 2.38 14.60 15.13
N VAL A 231 2.38 15.87 14.67
CA VAL A 231 1.23 16.48 14.01
C VAL A 231 1.01 15.83 12.64
N ALA A 232 2.05 15.74 11.81
CA ALA A 232 1.96 15.12 10.50
C ALA A 232 1.64 13.61 10.62
N MET A 233 2.27 12.91 11.56
CA MET A 233 2.00 11.49 11.82
C MET A 233 0.56 11.25 12.28
N THR A 234 0.02 12.11 13.17
CA THR A 234 -1.39 12.01 13.61
C THR A 234 -2.38 12.32 12.49
N LEU A 235 -2.00 13.17 11.54
CA LEU A 235 -2.83 13.56 10.39
C LEU A 235 -2.58 12.69 9.15
N SER A 236 -1.79 11.62 9.25
CA SER A 236 -1.46 10.78 8.09
C SER A 236 -2.72 10.32 7.33
N SER A 237 -3.71 9.80 8.02
CA SER A 237 -4.98 9.35 7.43
C SER A 237 -5.83 10.47 6.80
N ALA A 238 -5.48 11.75 6.98
CA ALA A 238 -6.26 12.85 6.37
C ALA A 238 -6.26 12.79 4.83
N GLY A 239 -5.19 12.28 4.20
CA GLY A 239 -5.15 12.02 2.75
C GLY A 239 -6.26 11.07 2.34
N THR A 240 -6.40 9.96 3.04
CA THR A 240 -7.43 8.94 2.81
C THR A 240 -8.85 9.49 3.04
N VAL A 241 -9.03 10.37 4.05
CA VAL A 241 -10.30 11.09 4.26
C VAL A 241 -10.67 11.94 3.05
N TYR A 242 -9.72 12.71 2.51
CA TYR A 242 -9.97 13.51 1.31
C TYR A 242 -10.34 12.64 0.12
N THR A 243 -9.63 11.55 -0.09
CA THR A 243 -9.90 10.58 -1.17
C THR A 243 -11.29 9.97 -1.03
N LEU A 244 -11.70 9.54 0.18
CA LEU A 244 -13.05 9.02 0.40
C LEU A 244 -14.11 10.05 0.02
N VAL A 245 -13.96 11.30 0.47
CA VAL A 245 -14.96 12.36 0.19
C VAL A 245 -15.00 12.66 -1.31
N ASP A 246 -13.86 12.73 -2.00
CA ASP A 246 -13.80 12.88 -3.46
C ASP A 246 -14.53 11.74 -4.19
N LEU A 247 -14.30 10.50 -3.78
CA LEU A 247 -14.96 9.32 -4.36
C LEU A 247 -16.47 9.33 -4.12
N ILE A 248 -16.92 9.65 -2.91
CA ILE A 248 -18.36 9.75 -2.60
C ILE A 248 -19.08 10.75 -3.52
N TRP A 249 -18.46 11.90 -3.79
CA TRP A 249 -19.03 12.94 -4.65
C TRP A 249 -18.69 12.79 -6.14
N ALA A 250 -18.08 11.69 -6.54
CA ALA A 250 -17.76 11.43 -7.95
C ALA A 250 -19.00 11.03 -8.75
N THR A 251 -19.03 11.44 -10.03
CA THR A 251 -20.15 11.15 -10.94
C THR A 251 -19.91 9.94 -11.85
N PHE A 252 -18.71 9.38 -11.83
CA PHE A 252 -18.37 8.25 -12.70
C PHE A 252 -19.02 6.91 -12.28
N TRP A 253 -19.55 6.79 -11.07
CA TRP A 253 -20.25 5.59 -10.60
C TRP A 253 -21.47 5.23 -11.46
N GLU A 254 -22.14 6.22 -12.07
CA GLU A 254 -23.21 5.98 -13.03
C GLU A 254 -22.72 5.18 -14.25
N ARG A 255 -21.46 5.41 -14.69
CA ARG A 255 -20.85 4.74 -15.84
C ARG A 255 -20.13 3.44 -15.49
N PHE A 256 -19.66 3.32 -14.25
CA PHE A 256 -18.84 2.20 -13.77
C PHE A 256 -19.39 1.61 -12.47
N PRO A 257 -20.59 0.97 -12.50
CA PRO A 257 -21.30 0.55 -11.29
C PRO A 257 -20.67 -0.66 -10.57
N THR A 258 -19.64 -1.28 -11.13
CA THR A 258 -18.91 -2.39 -10.49
C THR A 258 -17.47 -2.04 -10.15
N LEU A 259 -17.03 -0.80 -10.45
CA LEU A 259 -15.69 -0.35 -10.15
C LEU A 259 -15.42 -0.36 -8.63
N LYS A 260 -14.22 -0.75 -8.24
CA LYS A 260 -13.78 -0.82 -6.84
C LYS A 260 -12.54 0.03 -6.62
N PHE A 261 -12.55 0.78 -5.52
CA PHE A 261 -11.36 1.45 -4.98
C PHE A 261 -11.02 0.86 -3.62
N SER A 262 -9.74 0.68 -3.35
CA SER A 262 -9.21 0.37 -2.02
C SER A 262 -8.48 1.59 -1.47
N LEU A 263 -8.86 2.03 -0.29
CA LEU A 263 -8.19 3.08 0.47
C LEU A 263 -7.29 2.40 1.50
N THR A 264 -5.98 2.52 1.30
CA THR A 264 -4.97 1.72 1.96
C THR A 264 -4.19 2.57 2.97
N GLU A 265 -3.88 1.99 4.13
CA GLU A 265 -3.16 2.63 5.25
C GLU A 265 -3.87 3.87 5.82
N GLY A 266 -5.21 3.83 5.87
CA GLY A 266 -5.99 5.00 6.29
C GLY A 266 -6.70 4.86 7.62
N ASP A 267 -6.66 3.69 8.27
CA ASP A 267 -7.55 3.33 9.36
C ASP A 267 -9.05 3.50 9.01
N ILE A 268 -9.96 3.18 9.90
CA ILE A 268 -11.40 3.12 9.60
C ILE A 268 -12.31 3.85 10.59
N GLY A 269 -11.83 4.24 11.76
CA GLY A 269 -12.65 4.82 12.82
C GLY A 269 -13.27 6.19 12.49
N TRP A 270 -12.74 6.89 11.51
CA TRP A 270 -13.25 8.18 11.05
C TRP A 270 -14.37 8.05 9.99
N ILE A 271 -14.54 6.88 9.37
CA ILE A 271 -15.47 6.65 8.24
C ILE A 271 -16.92 6.98 8.61
N PRO A 272 -17.51 6.50 9.71
CA PRO A 272 -18.92 6.76 10.04
C PRO A 272 -19.25 8.25 10.15
N TYR A 273 -18.30 9.06 10.66
CA TYR A 273 -18.51 10.50 10.75
C TYR A 273 -18.60 11.15 9.36
N PHE A 274 -17.72 10.77 8.41
CA PHE A 274 -17.72 11.37 7.08
C PHE A 274 -18.88 10.86 6.21
N LEU A 275 -19.31 9.61 6.38
CA LEU A 275 -20.53 9.10 5.75
C LEU A 275 -21.75 9.88 6.24
N TRP A 276 -21.93 9.99 7.56
CA TRP A 276 -22.99 10.84 8.13
C TRP A 276 -22.91 12.27 7.64
N ARG A 277 -21.69 12.85 7.59
CA ARG A 277 -21.48 14.23 7.14
C ARG A 277 -21.85 14.42 5.67
N ALA A 278 -21.53 13.48 4.80
CA ALA A 278 -21.89 13.53 3.39
C ALA A 278 -23.42 13.42 3.19
N GLU A 279 -24.10 12.51 3.91
CA GLU A 279 -25.56 12.41 3.92
C GLU A 279 -26.20 13.73 4.38
N HIS A 280 -25.69 14.30 5.47
CA HIS A 280 -26.18 15.59 5.99
C HIS A 280 -25.97 16.75 4.99
N VAL A 281 -24.83 16.79 4.30
CA VAL A 281 -24.58 17.78 3.24
C VAL A 281 -25.55 17.61 2.09
N ASN A 282 -25.80 16.38 1.66
CA ASN A 282 -26.76 16.08 0.60
C ASN A 282 -28.18 16.51 1.00
N ASP A 283 -28.64 16.18 2.21
CA ASP A 283 -29.96 16.57 2.74
C ASP A 283 -30.11 18.11 2.81
N ARG A 284 -29.13 18.80 3.41
CA ARG A 284 -29.25 20.25 3.68
C ARG A 284 -28.94 21.14 2.48
N HIS A 285 -28.08 20.69 1.60
CA HIS A 285 -27.50 21.50 0.54
C HIS A 285 -27.75 20.96 -0.86
N GLY A 286 -28.29 19.73 -1.00
CA GLY A 286 -28.55 19.07 -2.29
C GLY A 286 -29.38 19.91 -3.27
N GLY A 287 -30.25 20.78 -2.77
CA GLY A 287 -31.06 21.66 -3.60
C GLY A 287 -30.29 22.71 -4.43
N TRP A 288 -29.01 22.99 -4.10
CA TRP A 288 -28.17 23.92 -4.82
C TRP A 288 -26.82 23.30 -5.25
N ILE A 289 -26.42 22.17 -4.68
CA ILE A 289 -25.28 21.40 -5.13
C ILE A 289 -25.73 20.63 -6.39
N ASN A 290 -25.07 20.90 -7.52
CA ASN A 290 -25.38 20.22 -8.78
C ASN A 290 -24.81 18.78 -8.80
N HIS A 291 -25.35 17.90 -7.93
CA HIS A 291 -25.02 16.48 -7.83
C HIS A 291 -26.30 15.67 -7.61
N ASP A 292 -26.49 14.60 -8.37
CA ASP A 292 -27.72 13.78 -8.35
C ASP A 292 -27.40 12.35 -7.89
N PHE A 293 -27.53 12.13 -6.59
CA PHE A 293 -27.34 10.80 -5.99
C PHE A 293 -28.43 9.78 -6.35
N SER A 294 -29.55 10.20 -6.99
CA SER A 294 -30.59 9.26 -7.40
C SER A 294 -30.10 8.23 -8.43
N LYS A 295 -29.00 8.54 -9.12
CA LYS A 295 -28.40 7.71 -10.17
C LYS A 295 -27.29 6.79 -9.66
N THR A 296 -26.63 7.15 -8.58
CA THR A 296 -25.42 6.48 -8.09
C THR A 296 -25.62 5.82 -6.72
N GLY A 297 -26.77 6.05 -6.08
CA GLY A 297 -26.99 5.70 -4.68
C GLY A 297 -26.55 6.83 -3.73
N SER A 298 -26.98 6.74 -2.47
CA SER A 298 -26.61 7.73 -1.45
C SER A 298 -25.10 7.68 -1.14
N PRO A 299 -24.54 8.72 -0.49
CA PRO A 299 -23.16 8.72 -0.01
C PRO A 299 -22.73 7.42 0.68
N THR A 300 -23.55 6.93 1.61
CA THR A 300 -23.31 5.68 2.33
C THR A 300 -23.38 4.46 1.41
N GLN A 301 -24.30 4.46 0.45
CA GLN A 301 -24.44 3.36 -0.51
C GLN A 301 -23.24 3.30 -1.45
N ILE A 302 -22.74 4.43 -1.95
CA ILE A 302 -21.50 4.46 -2.77
C ILE A 302 -20.35 3.86 -2.00
N PHE A 303 -20.16 4.23 -0.74
CA PHE A 303 -19.14 3.62 0.11
C PHE A 303 -19.35 2.09 0.19
N ASN A 304 -20.54 1.65 0.56
CA ASN A 304 -20.84 0.23 0.76
C ASN A 304 -20.70 -0.62 -0.51
N ASP A 305 -20.92 -0.04 -1.66
CA ASP A 305 -20.90 -0.76 -2.94
C ASP A 305 -19.50 -0.78 -3.59
N HIS A 306 -18.66 0.25 -3.34
CA HIS A 306 -17.48 0.50 -4.16
C HIS A 306 -16.16 0.67 -3.40
N ILE A 307 -16.17 1.02 -2.10
CA ILE A 307 -14.96 1.43 -1.39
C ILE A 307 -14.52 0.33 -0.42
N LEU A 308 -13.32 -0.19 -0.64
CA LEU A 308 -12.63 -1.09 0.29
C LEU A 308 -11.75 -0.26 1.21
N VAL A 309 -11.60 -0.71 2.44
CA VAL A 309 -10.79 -0.04 3.46
C VAL A 309 -10.04 -1.08 4.28
N CYS A 310 -8.98 -0.67 4.94
CA CYS A 310 -8.19 -1.54 5.80
C CYS A 310 -7.72 -0.84 7.07
N PHE A 311 -7.27 -1.63 8.03
CA PHE A 311 -6.70 -1.16 9.28
C PHE A 311 -5.65 -2.13 9.79
N ILE A 312 -4.68 -1.63 10.55
CA ILE A 312 -3.60 -2.43 11.17
C ILE A 312 -4.06 -2.97 12.53
N LYS A 313 -4.27 -2.09 13.49
CA LYS A 313 -4.64 -2.42 14.89
C LYS A 313 -5.48 -1.34 15.56
N GLU A 314 -6.21 -0.61 14.80
CA GLU A 314 -7.10 0.44 15.31
C GLU A 314 -8.19 -0.15 16.22
N THR A 315 -8.39 0.42 17.40
CA THR A 315 -9.35 -0.09 18.38
C THR A 315 -10.72 0.59 18.29
N VAL A 316 -10.83 1.73 17.61
CA VAL A 316 -12.09 2.49 17.48
C VAL A 316 -12.94 1.98 16.32
N GLY A 317 -12.34 1.75 15.17
CA GLY A 317 -13.03 1.38 13.94
C GLY A 317 -13.85 0.11 14.05
N PRO A 318 -13.33 -1.01 14.58
CA PRO A 318 -14.10 -2.24 14.75
C PRO A 318 -15.36 -2.05 15.60
N GLN A 319 -15.32 -1.18 16.61
CA GLN A 319 -16.51 -0.88 17.42
C GLN A 319 -17.63 -0.16 16.65
N LEU A 320 -17.33 0.30 15.44
CA LEU A 320 -18.24 1.05 14.56
C LEU A 320 -18.70 0.22 13.35
N PHE A 321 -18.43 -1.09 13.29
CA PHE A 321 -18.83 -1.97 12.19
C PHE A 321 -20.32 -1.96 11.88
N ASP A 322 -21.18 -1.64 12.85
CA ASP A 322 -22.63 -1.47 12.62
C ASP A 322 -22.98 -0.25 11.74
N HIS A 323 -22.02 0.63 11.46
CA HIS A 323 -22.25 1.88 10.73
C HIS A 323 -21.81 1.84 9.26
N PHE A 324 -21.18 0.76 8.81
CA PHE A 324 -20.74 0.60 7.42
C PHE A 324 -20.58 -0.88 7.04
N ASN A 325 -20.43 -1.16 5.75
CA ASN A 325 -20.38 -2.52 5.23
C ASN A 325 -19.06 -3.22 5.60
N ILE A 326 -19.10 -4.16 6.54
CA ILE A 326 -17.96 -4.96 6.94
C ILE A 326 -17.41 -5.86 5.83
N ASP A 327 -18.19 -6.17 4.79
CA ASP A 327 -17.72 -6.94 3.64
C ASP A 327 -16.65 -6.20 2.81
N ASN A 328 -16.46 -4.91 3.07
CA ASN A 328 -15.45 -4.07 2.45
C ASN A 328 -14.25 -3.77 3.36
N VAL A 329 -14.21 -4.34 4.56
CA VAL A 329 -13.12 -4.12 5.52
C VAL A 329 -12.12 -5.25 5.43
N CYS A 330 -10.84 -4.93 5.23
CA CYS A 330 -9.73 -5.87 5.25
C CYS A 330 -8.78 -5.55 6.41
N TRP A 331 -7.97 -6.52 6.77
CA TRP A 331 -6.82 -6.32 7.65
C TRP A 331 -5.55 -6.05 6.82
N GLU A 332 -4.64 -5.26 7.39
CA GLU A 332 -3.31 -5.00 6.84
C GLU A 332 -2.21 -5.15 7.89
N SER A 333 -1.03 -5.55 7.45
CA SER A 333 0.16 -5.74 8.29
C SER A 333 1.09 -4.53 8.30
N ASP A 334 1.15 -3.84 7.18
CA ASP A 334 2.08 -2.74 6.88
C ASP A 334 3.55 -3.14 7.09
N TYR A 335 3.89 -4.43 6.86
CA TYR A 335 5.28 -4.87 6.94
C TYR A 335 6.11 -4.25 5.78
N PRO A 336 7.27 -3.64 5.99
CA PRO A 336 8.07 -3.62 7.22
C PRO A 336 8.06 -2.27 7.98
N HIS A 337 7.03 -1.47 7.84
CA HIS A 337 6.93 -0.12 8.39
C HIS A 337 6.73 -0.08 9.92
N SER A 338 6.84 1.13 10.51
CA SER A 338 6.79 1.35 11.95
C SER A 338 5.41 1.12 12.57
N ASP A 339 4.34 1.30 11.82
CA ASP A 339 2.98 1.06 12.28
C ASP A 339 2.61 -0.42 12.25
N GLY A 340 3.39 -1.23 11.53
CA GLY A 340 3.24 -2.67 11.43
C GLY A 340 3.29 -3.41 12.76
N THR A 341 2.62 -4.55 12.80
CA THR A 341 2.45 -5.39 14.00
C THR A 341 3.39 -6.59 14.03
N TRP A 342 4.22 -6.78 13.00
CA TRP A 342 5.17 -7.89 12.98
C TRP A 342 6.08 -7.90 14.22
N PRO A 343 6.34 -9.04 14.87
CA PRO A 343 5.93 -10.41 14.53
C PRO A 343 4.63 -10.88 15.22
N ASN A 344 3.89 -10.00 15.89
CA ASN A 344 2.76 -10.34 16.75
C ASN A 344 1.40 -10.00 16.10
N ALA A 345 1.32 -10.02 14.78
CA ALA A 345 0.11 -9.65 14.04
C ALA A 345 -1.16 -10.43 14.47
N PRO A 346 -1.13 -11.77 14.66
CA PRO A 346 -2.31 -12.52 15.10
C PRO A 346 -2.82 -12.07 16.47
N GLU A 347 -1.93 -11.84 17.42
CA GLU A 347 -2.27 -11.44 18.79
C GLU A 347 -2.83 -10.01 18.83
N GLU A 348 -2.24 -9.09 18.07
CA GLU A 348 -2.71 -7.70 18.00
C GLU A 348 -4.07 -7.61 17.30
N LEU A 349 -4.30 -8.39 16.22
CA LEU A 349 -5.59 -8.42 15.55
C LEU A 349 -6.69 -8.98 16.44
N LEU A 350 -6.46 -10.11 17.15
CA LEU A 350 -7.44 -10.66 18.09
C LEU A 350 -7.80 -9.69 19.20
N LYS A 351 -6.81 -8.95 19.71
CA LYS A 351 -7.05 -7.91 20.70
C LYS A 351 -7.90 -6.77 20.14
N THR A 352 -7.63 -6.38 18.90
CA THR A 352 -8.39 -5.33 18.19
C THR A 352 -9.84 -5.76 17.94
N LEU A 353 -10.05 -7.05 17.64
CA LEU A 353 -11.38 -7.65 17.38
C LEU A 353 -11.96 -8.37 18.58
N GLU A 354 -11.55 -8.02 19.81
CA GLU A 354 -12.09 -8.63 21.02
C GLU A 354 -13.61 -8.45 21.11
N GLY A 355 -14.35 -9.54 21.32
CA GLY A 355 -15.79 -9.55 21.42
C GLY A 355 -16.54 -9.87 20.14
N PHE A 356 -15.87 -9.90 18.98
CA PHE A 356 -16.47 -10.34 17.73
C PHE A 356 -16.47 -11.88 17.60
N ASP A 357 -17.41 -12.40 16.83
CA ASP A 357 -17.49 -13.83 16.54
C ASP A 357 -16.43 -14.25 15.50
N ASP A 358 -16.17 -15.55 15.42
CA ASP A 358 -15.17 -16.12 14.51
C ASP A 358 -15.50 -15.85 13.03
N ALA A 359 -16.77 -15.72 12.66
CA ALA A 359 -17.18 -15.43 11.28
C ALA A 359 -16.78 -13.98 10.89
N THR A 360 -17.02 -13.03 11.78
CA THR A 360 -16.61 -11.62 11.60
C THR A 360 -15.09 -11.51 11.53
N ILE A 361 -14.37 -12.20 12.42
CA ILE A 361 -12.91 -12.19 12.43
C ILE A 361 -12.36 -12.77 11.11
N ASN A 362 -12.84 -13.93 10.66
CA ASN A 362 -12.40 -14.54 9.40
C ASN A 362 -12.69 -13.66 8.19
N LYS A 363 -13.86 -13.01 8.16
CA LYS A 363 -14.24 -12.10 7.09
C LYS A 363 -13.22 -10.99 6.91
N VAL A 364 -12.84 -10.32 7.99
CA VAL A 364 -11.90 -9.19 7.98
C VAL A 364 -10.46 -9.65 7.77
N SER A 365 -10.06 -10.77 8.38
CA SER A 365 -8.67 -11.22 8.38
C SER A 365 -8.22 -11.84 7.06
N TYR A 366 -9.12 -12.45 6.26
CA TYR A 366 -8.70 -13.05 4.98
C TYR A 366 -9.81 -13.17 3.92
N GLU A 367 -11.10 -13.40 4.27
CA GLU A 367 -12.13 -13.72 3.27
C GLU A 367 -12.43 -12.53 2.35
N ASN A 368 -12.49 -11.31 2.89
CA ASN A 368 -12.70 -10.10 2.10
C ASN A 368 -11.53 -9.86 1.14
N ALA A 369 -10.28 -10.02 1.61
CA ALA A 369 -9.11 -9.90 0.74
C ALA A 369 -9.15 -10.92 -0.42
N MET A 370 -9.46 -12.19 -0.14
CA MET A 370 -9.61 -13.22 -1.19
C MET A 370 -10.67 -12.83 -2.21
N LYS A 371 -11.84 -12.38 -1.74
CA LYS A 371 -12.97 -12.01 -2.58
C LYS A 371 -12.65 -10.82 -3.48
N HIS A 372 -12.14 -9.74 -2.89
CA HIS A 372 -11.99 -8.47 -3.59
C HIS A 372 -10.81 -8.44 -4.56
N TYR A 373 -9.74 -9.18 -4.26
CA TYR A 373 -8.54 -9.23 -5.10
C TYR A 373 -8.46 -10.46 -6.00
N ASN A 374 -9.56 -11.22 -6.12
CA ASN A 374 -9.62 -12.43 -6.94
C ASN A 374 -8.51 -13.44 -6.61
N PHE A 375 -8.16 -13.54 -5.32
CA PHE A 375 -7.00 -14.28 -4.82
C PHE A 375 -7.45 -15.50 -4.02
N ASP A 376 -6.97 -16.67 -4.42
CA ASP A 376 -7.26 -17.92 -3.73
C ASP A 376 -5.97 -18.67 -3.37
N PRO A 377 -5.41 -18.43 -2.18
CA PRO A 377 -4.20 -19.09 -1.71
C PRO A 377 -4.40 -20.58 -1.47
N PHE A 378 -5.63 -21.02 -1.24
CA PHE A 378 -5.94 -22.43 -0.93
C PHE A 378 -5.83 -23.36 -2.15
N LYS A 379 -5.66 -22.81 -3.36
CA LYS A 379 -5.22 -23.59 -4.53
C LYS A 379 -3.79 -24.11 -4.38
N HIS A 380 -2.99 -23.50 -3.52
CA HIS A 380 -1.57 -23.78 -3.35
C HIS A 380 -1.22 -24.29 -1.95
N ILE A 381 -1.92 -23.79 -0.92
CA ILE A 381 -1.65 -24.10 0.50
C ILE A 381 -2.95 -24.59 1.14
N PRO A 382 -3.02 -25.84 1.62
CA PRO A 382 -4.19 -26.35 2.32
C PRO A 382 -4.59 -25.46 3.50
N LYS A 383 -5.90 -25.28 3.71
CA LYS A 383 -6.42 -24.32 4.70
C LYS A 383 -5.93 -24.62 6.12
N ASP A 384 -5.76 -25.88 6.49
CA ASP A 384 -5.22 -26.32 7.78
C ASP A 384 -3.72 -26.02 7.96
N GLN A 385 -3.00 -25.80 6.87
CA GLN A 385 -1.58 -25.39 6.85
C GLN A 385 -1.41 -23.86 6.71
N ALA A 386 -2.51 -23.15 6.55
CA ALA A 386 -2.54 -21.70 6.31
C ALA A 386 -2.76 -20.87 7.59
N THR A 387 -2.96 -21.53 8.74
CA THR A 387 -3.16 -20.85 10.02
C THR A 387 -1.87 -20.27 10.57
N ALA A 388 -1.96 -19.23 11.39
CA ALA A 388 -0.80 -18.58 11.99
C ALA A 388 0.12 -19.57 12.75
N GLY A 389 -0.46 -20.48 13.51
CA GLY A 389 0.32 -21.50 14.22
C GLY A 389 1.02 -22.48 13.28
N ALA A 390 0.34 -22.92 12.19
CA ALA A 390 0.94 -23.80 11.20
C ALA A 390 2.09 -23.10 10.45
N LEU A 391 1.93 -21.83 10.08
CA LEU A 391 2.96 -21.03 9.41
C LEU A 391 4.17 -20.79 10.31
N ARG A 392 3.95 -20.40 11.57
CA ARG A 392 5.03 -20.21 12.56
C ARG A 392 5.88 -21.47 12.75
N ALA A 393 5.26 -22.65 12.69
CA ALA A 393 5.96 -23.92 12.76
C ALA A 393 6.91 -24.19 11.58
N LEU A 394 6.74 -23.51 10.43
CA LEU A 394 7.61 -23.64 9.26
C LEU A 394 8.91 -22.83 9.38
N SER A 395 8.97 -21.82 10.25
CA SER A 395 10.11 -20.91 10.37
C SER A 395 10.48 -20.62 11.84
N PRO A 396 10.70 -21.66 12.66
CA PRO A 396 10.95 -21.50 14.11
C PRO A 396 12.33 -20.90 14.42
N ASP A 397 13.22 -20.85 13.42
CA ASP A 397 14.59 -20.32 13.52
C ASP A 397 14.68 -18.84 13.16
N VAL A 398 13.58 -18.22 12.67
CA VAL A 398 13.55 -16.77 12.41
C VAL A 398 13.65 -16.01 13.72
N ASP A 399 14.63 -15.13 13.77
CA ASP A 399 14.82 -14.28 14.92
C ASP A 399 13.80 -13.14 14.94
N VAL A 400 12.81 -13.29 15.79
CA VAL A 400 11.73 -12.31 16.02
C VAL A 400 12.03 -11.35 17.17
N VAL A 401 13.17 -11.52 17.84
CA VAL A 401 13.58 -10.66 18.95
C VAL A 401 14.09 -9.33 18.41
N THR A 402 13.48 -8.27 18.87
CA THR A 402 13.94 -6.90 18.59
C THR A 402 15.36 -6.72 19.16
N ARG A 403 16.33 -6.45 18.28
CA ARG A 403 17.75 -6.30 18.67
C ARG A 403 18.15 -4.84 18.67
N THR A 404 18.72 -4.41 19.78
CA THR A 404 19.51 -3.17 19.87
C THR A 404 20.86 -3.35 19.15
N GLY A 405 21.26 -2.38 18.33
CA GLY A 405 22.65 -2.19 17.93
C GLY A 405 23.17 -2.91 16.69
N ARG A 406 22.41 -3.79 16.03
CA ARG A 406 22.89 -4.46 14.81
C ARG A 406 22.37 -3.84 13.51
N LEU A 407 21.34 -3.01 13.60
CA LEU A 407 20.60 -2.47 12.44
C LEU A 407 20.70 -0.94 12.32
N ALA A 408 21.40 -0.27 13.21
CA ALA A 408 21.82 1.13 13.08
C ALA A 408 23.12 1.31 13.86
N ASP A 409 24.23 1.55 13.18
CA ASP A 409 25.50 1.89 13.83
C ASP A 409 25.57 3.41 14.12
N GLU A 410 26.62 3.83 14.85
CA GLU A 410 26.81 5.25 15.21
C GLU A 410 26.91 6.17 13.97
N ARG A 411 27.36 5.65 12.82
CA ARG A 411 27.45 6.40 11.56
C ARG A 411 26.07 6.66 10.98
N ASP A 412 25.17 5.68 11.06
CA ASP A 412 23.79 5.80 10.57
C ASP A 412 23.02 6.83 11.39
N LEU A 413 23.19 6.82 12.72
CA LEU A 413 22.60 7.83 13.61
C LEU A 413 23.17 9.23 13.36
N ALA A 414 24.49 9.34 13.13
CA ALA A 414 25.12 10.61 12.80
C ALA A 414 24.63 11.17 11.47
N GLN A 415 24.47 10.31 10.46
CA GLN A 415 23.91 10.68 9.16
C GLN A 415 22.46 11.12 9.25
N TRP A 416 21.62 10.39 9.97
CA TRP A 416 20.23 10.76 10.23
C TRP A 416 20.13 12.14 10.90
N ASN A 417 20.90 12.37 11.95
CA ASN A 417 20.98 13.66 12.62
C ASN A 417 21.44 14.79 11.67
N SER A 418 22.31 14.49 10.70
CA SER A 418 22.72 15.43 9.66
C SER A 418 21.58 15.74 8.68
N ILE A 419 20.78 14.73 8.27
CA ILE A 419 19.62 14.91 7.39
C ILE A 419 18.56 15.74 8.09
N ILE A 420 18.20 15.42 9.33
CA ILE A 420 17.21 16.20 10.10
C ILE A 420 17.67 17.66 10.29
N SER A 421 18.94 17.87 10.64
CA SER A 421 19.47 19.23 10.78
C SER A 421 19.52 19.98 9.45
N GLY A 422 19.77 19.29 8.32
CA GLY A 422 19.72 19.85 6.98
C GLY A 422 18.30 20.23 6.55
N VAL A 423 17.30 19.40 6.83
CA VAL A 423 15.88 19.70 6.59
C VAL A 423 15.43 20.88 7.46
N ALA A 424 15.81 20.91 8.73
CA ALA A 424 15.51 22.03 9.62
C ALA A 424 16.22 23.34 9.24
N ALA A 425 17.39 23.27 8.60
CA ALA A 425 18.10 24.43 8.07
C ALA A 425 17.48 24.94 6.76
N ALA A 426 17.07 24.05 5.86
CA ALA A 426 16.37 24.40 4.61
C ALA A 426 14.97 24.99 4.86
N ALA A 427 14.31 24.60 5.95
CA ALA A 427 13.03 25.15 6.37
C ALA A 427 13.14 26.57 6.98
N LYS A 428 14.36 27.03 7.30
CA LYS A 428 14.63 28.37 7.84
C LYS A 428 15.17 29.34 6.80
N SER A 429 15.52 28.90 5.58
CA SER A 429 15.92 29.70 4.44
C SER A 429 14.76 29.90 3.48
#